data_8d2289d6b0ecffd5b167124fee5bea8e
#
_entry.id   8d2289d6b0ecffd5b167124fee5bea8e
#
_cell.length_a   1.000
_cell.length_b   1.000
_cell.length_c   1.000
_cell.angle_alpha   90.00
_cell.angle_beta   90.00
_cell.angle_gamma   90.00
#
_symmetry.space_group_name_H-M   'P 1'
#
loop_
_entity.id
_entity.type
_entity.pdbx_description
1 polymer ?
#
loop_
_entity_poly.entity_id
_entity_poly.type
_entity_poly.pdbx_seq_one_letter_code
_entity_poly.pdbx_strand_id
1 'polypeptide(L)'
;MFGDGSLTFREFVTREPLPLATIHDAVLEFLRGRDDAVLYGAQAVNAYVKESRMTQDVDIASDRAEELAEELCKFLNKRFHIAARVRPVREGLGYRIYQVRKPENRHLVDLRPVAELPPAKHVKKVLVVTPPELIAGKVAAWVRRRGKPKAGSDWRDLAILLLTFPELKREEGPVMDRLRASGADRSVIAAWKELVAQEILPEDEDAGF
;
A
#
# COMPACT_ATOMS: atom_id res chain seq x y z
N MET A 1 18.62 -32.25 -0.94
CA MET A 1 18.97 -30.94 -1.50
C MET A 1 17.65 -30.18 -1.66
N PHE A 2 17.32 -29.29 -0.73
CA PHE A 2 16.11 -28.49 -0.81
C PHE A 2 16.33 -27.46 -1.93
N GLY A 3 15.49 -27.50 -2.96
CA GLY A 3 15.67 -26.65 -4.14
C GLY A 3 15.46 -25.16 -3.82
N ASP A 4 15.99 -24.28 -4.66
CA ASP A 4 16.00 -22.80 -4.56
C ASP A 4 14.64 -22.07 -4.49
N GLY A 5 13.59 -22.76 -4.23
CA GLY A 5 12.28 -22.21 -3.87
C GLY A 5 11.99 -22.62 -2.44
N SER A 6 12.75 -22.09 -1.50
CA SER A 6 12.68 -22.51 -0.12
C SER A 6 11.27 -22.36 0.43
N LEU A 7 10.72 -23.47 0.85
CA LEU A 7 9.51 -23.53 1.67
C LEU A 7 9.91 -23.20 3.11
N THR A 8 9.05 -22.51 3.84
CA THR A 8 9.17 -22.48 5.30
C THR A 8 8.99 -23.90 5.85
N PHE A 9 9.44 -24.15 7.07
CA PHE A 9 9.16 -25.42 7.74
C PHE A 9 7.64 -25.71 7.79
N ARG A 10 6.83 -24.68 8.01
CA ARG A 10 5.37 -24.80 7.98
C ARG A 10 4.86 -25.19 6.58
N GLU A 11 5.30 -24.49 5.53
CA GLU A 11 4.93 -24.83 4.15
C GLU A 11 5.37 -26.24 3.77
N PHE A 12 6.53 -26.68 4.28
CA PHE A 12 7.01 -28.04 4.08
C PHE A 12 6.11 -29.08 4.76
N VAL A 13 5.70 -28.84 6.00
CA VAL A 13 4.87 -29.78 6.79
C VAL A 13 3.43 -29.78 6.32
N THR A 14 2.83 -28.60 6.05
CA THR A 14 1.42 -28.48 5.67
C THR A 14 1.19 -28.53 4.18
N ARG A 15 2.23 -28.39 3.36
CA ARG A 15 2.19 -28.18 1.90
C ARG A 15 1.39 -26.94 1.49
N GLU A 16 1.10 -26.06 2.42
CA GLU A 16 0.40 -24.80 2.21
C GLU A 16 1.39 -23.63 2.15
N PRO A 17 1.20 -22.66 1.25
CA PRO A 17 2.04 -21.47 1.22
C PRO A 17 1.82 -20.64 2.48
N LEU A 18 2.90 -20.04 3.02
CA LEU A 18 2.79 -19.09 4.14
C LEU A 18 1.76 -18.01 3.81
N PRO A 19 0.74 -17.79 4.68
CA PRO A 19 -0.28 -16.77 4.42
C PRO A 19 0.33 -15.39 4.19
N LEU A 20 -0.18 -14.66 3.19
CA LEU A 20 0.33 -13.34 2.87
C LEU A 20 0.16 -12.35 4.04
N ALA A 21 -0.95 -12.49 4.77
CA ALA A 21 -1.20 -11.72 5.98
C ALA A 21 -0.07 -11.86 7.02
N THR A 22 0.45 -13.07 7.23
CA THR A 22 1.56 -13.32 8.16
C THR A 22 2.84 -12.57 7.73
N ILE A 23 3.10 -12.50 6.42
CA ILE A 23 4.25 -11.74 5.89
C ILE A 23 4.00 -10.24 6.05
N HIS A 24 2.79 -9.76 5.76
CA HIS A 24 2.44 -8.34 5.92
C HIS A 24 2.55 -7.91 7.38
N ASP A 25 2.09 -8.73 8.34
CA ASP A 25 2.23 -8.45 9.76
C ASP A 25 3.69 -8.31 10.18
N ALA A 26 4.57 -9.16 9.64
CA ALA A 26 6.00 -9.06 9.89
C ALA A 26 6.63 -7.82 9.25
N VAL A 27 6.18 -7.40 8.07
CA VAL A 27 6.60 -6.13 7.45
C VAL A 27 6.19 -4.96 8.34
N LEU A 28 4.94 -4.93 8.80
CA LEU A 28 4.47 -3.87 9.70
C LEU A 28 5.22 -3.88 11.04
N GLU A 29 5.56 -5.05 11.57
CA GLU A 29 6.41 -5.18 12.77
C GLU A 29 7.80 -4.59 12.54
N PHE A 30 8.43 -4.87 11.39
CA PHE A 30 9.72 -4.31 10.99
C PHE A 30 9.68 -2.77 10.87
N LEU A 31 8.55 -2.21 10.44
CA LEU A 31 8.37 -0.77 10.30
C LEU A 31 8.11 -0.03 11.63
N ARG A 32 7.79 -0.74 12.72
CA ARG A 32 7.48 -0.08 14.00
C ARG A 32 8.64 0.71 14.57
N GLY A 33 8.40 1.97 14.88
CA GLY A 33 9.38 2.89 15.47
C GLY A 33 10.45 3.37 14.48
N ARG A 34 10.27 3.14 13.19
CA ARG A 34 11.13 3.69 12.14
C ARG A 34 10.61 5.04 11.67
N ASP A 35 11.54 5.96 11.41
CA ASP A 35 11.27 7.31 10.92
C ASP A 35 11.75 7.51 9.46
N ASP A 36 12.37 6.48 8.85
CA ASP A 36 12.91 6.45 7.50
C ASP A 36 11.99 5.75 6.48
N ALA A 37 10.79 5.35 6.91
CA ALA A 37 9.86 4.55 6.10
C ALA A 37 8.41 4.94 6.36
N VAL A 38 7.67 5.27 5.31
CA VAL A 38 6.26 5.65 5.38
C VAL A 38 5.41 4.67 4.60
N LEU A 39 4.44 4.06 5.28
CA LEU A 39 3.44 3.18 4.68
C LEU A 39 2.45 4.00 3.84
N TYR A 40 2.22 3.59 2.59
CA TYR A 40 1.21 4.18 1.72
C TYR A 40 0.40 3.08 1.01
N GLY A 41 -0.39 3.41 -0.02
CA GLY A 41 -1.15 2.42 -0.77
C GLY A 41 -2.29 1.78 -0.01
N ALA A 42 -2.59 0.53 -0.31
CA ALA A 42 -3.76 -0.16 0.24
C ALA A 42 -3.61 -0.51 1.73
N GLN A 43 -2.41 -0.85 2.19
CA GLN A 43 -2.18 -1.11 3.61
C GLN A 43 -2.30 0.15 4.46
N ALA A 44 -1.98 1.34 3.91
CA ALA A 44 -2.25 2.60 4.58
C ALA A 44 -3.76 2.87 4.72
N VAL A 45 -4.58 2.50 3.72
CA VAL A 45 -6.05 2.54 3.85
C VAL A 45 -6.49 1.66 5.01
N ASN A 46 -6.05 0.40 5.05
CA ASN A 46 -6.37 -0.56 6.12
C ASN A 46 -5.97 -0.06 7.52
N ALA A 47 -4.95 0.80 7.62
CA ALA A 47 -4.54 1.38 8.89
C ALA A 47 -5.55 2.39 9.47
N TYR A 48 -6.40 2.98 8.63
CA TYR A 48 -7.37 4.01 9.00
C TYR A 48 -8.81 3.53 9.08
N VAL A 49 -9.16 2.48 8.35
CA VAL A 49 -10.55 2.04 8.21
C VAL A 49 -10.83 0.79 9.02
N LYS A 50 -12.09 0.56 9.37
CA LYS A 50 -12.52 -0.67 10.07
C LYS A 50 -12.62 -1.85 9.11
N GLU A 51 -13.13 -1.61 7.92
CA GLU A 51 -13.34 -2.60 6.87
C GLU A 51 -12.08 -2.79 6.04
N SER A 52 -11.10 -3.50 6.59
CA SER A 52 -9.86 -3.81 5.90
C SER A 52 -10.10 -4.78 4.75
N ARG A 53 -9.37 -4.61 3.64
CA ARG A 53 -9.35 -5.57 2.54
C ARG A 53 -8.01 -6.27 2.42
N MET A 54 -8.03 -7.47 1.85
CA MET A 54 -6.78 -8.14 1.47
C MET A 54 -6.03 -7.33 0.41
N THR A 55 -4.73 -7.25 0.57
CA THR A 55 -3.81 -6.64 -0.39
C THR A 55 -2.80 -7.68 -0.86
N GLN A 56 -2.23 -7.49 -2.04
CA GLN A 56 -1.22 -8.41 -2.56
C GLN A 56 0.18 -8.04 -2.09
N ASP A 57 0.40 -6.77 -1.77
CA ASP A 57 1.69 -6.15 -1.47
C ASP A 57 1.57 -5.09 -0.38
N VAL A 58 2.72 -4.71 0.15
CA VAL A 58 2.89 -3.57 1.05
C VAL A 58 3.66 -2.49 0.31
N ASP A 59 3.11 -1.29 0.25
CA ASP A 59 3.73 -0.13 -0.40
C ASP A 59 4.44 0.76 0.64
N ILE A 60 5.74 1.03 0.46
CA ILE A 60 6.57 1.81 1.39
C ILE A 60 7.30 2.91 0.62
N ALA A 61 7.24 4.15 1.10
CA ALA A 61 8.08 5.26 0.64
C ALA A 61 9.25 5.45 1.62
N SER A 62 10.46 5.65 1.10
CA SER A 62 11.65 5.87 1.93
C SER A 62 12.67 6.73 1.19
N ASP A 63 13.36 7.58 1.91
CA ASP A 63 14.52 8.36 1.42
C ASP A 63 15.78 7.49 1.25
N ARG A 64 15.78 6.29 1.84
CA ARG A 64 16.82 5.26 1.71
C ARG A 64 16.24 3.92 1.24
N ALA A 65 15.43 3.95 0.19
CA ALA A 65 14.63 2.81 -0.25
C ALA A 65 15.45 1.56 -0.63
N GLU A 66 16.67 1.73 -1.15
CA GLU A 66 17.54 0.60 -1.51
C GLU A 66 18.01 -0.16 -0.29
N GLU A 67 18.61 0.54 0.67
CA GLU A 67 19.13 -0.03 1.89
C GLU A 67 17.99 -0.65 2.72
N LEU A 68 16.86 0.04 2.78
CA LEU A 68 15.67 -0.46 3.47
C LEU A 68 15.14 -1.75 2.84
N ALA A 69 15.15 -1.85 1.51
CA ALA A 69 14.75 -3.07 0.81
C ALA A 69 15.64 -4.25 1.16
N GLU A 70 16.95 -4.03 1.21
CA GLU A 70 17.91 -5.08 1.61
C GLU A 70 17.76 -5.49 3.08
N GLU A 71 17.57 -4.52 3.99
CA GLU A 71 17.32 -4.78 5.41
C GLU A 71 16.06 -5.62 5.60
N LEU A 72 14.95 -5.20 4.98
CA LEU A 72 13.66 -5.90 5.06
C LEU A 72 13.73 -7.29 4.42
N CYS A 73 14.40 -7.42 3.28
CA CYS A 73 14.60 -8.70 2.63
C CYS A 73 15.36 -9.70 3.53
N LYS A 74 16.46 -9.25 4.17
CA LYS A 74 17.22 -10.04 5.14
C LYS A 74 16.36 -10.43 6.36
N PHE A 75 15.56 -9.49 6.87
CA PHE A 75 14.64 -9.74 7.98
C PHE A 75 13.63 -10.84 7.63
N LEU A 76 12.95 -10.74 6.46
CA LEU A 76 11.96 -11.73 6.02
C LEU A 76 12.58 -13.11 5.80
N ASN A 77 13.76 -13.15 5.17
CA ASN A 77 14.51 -14.40 4.96
C ASN A 77 14.84 -15.09 6.27
N LYS A 78 15.35 -14.33 7.25
CA LYS A 78 15.71 -14.86 8.58
C LYS A 78 14.48 -15.31 9.37
N ARG A 79 13.40 -14.53 9.33
CA ARG A 79 12.20 -14.79 10.13
C ARG A 79 11.41 -15.99 9.65
N PHE A 80 11.30 -16.17 8.34
CA PHE A 80 10.44 -17.17 7.73
C PHE A 80 11.19 -18.29 7.01
N HIS A 81 12.53 -18.22 6.95
CA HIS A 81 13.35 -19.16 6.19
C HIS A 81 12.88 -19.30 4.73
N ILE A 82 12.48 -18.18 4.11
CA ILE A 82 12.07 -18.09 2.71
C ILE A 82 13.20 -17.55 1.84
N ALA A 83 13.13 -17.78 0.52
CA ALA A 83 14.02 -17.13 -0.44
C ALA A 83 13.38 -15.84 -0.96
N ALA A 84 13.39 -14.76 -0.16
CA ALA A 84 13.05 -13.45 -0.66
C ALA A 84 14.26 -12.78 -1.33
N ARG A 85 14.01 -12.02 -2.39
CA ARG A 85 15.03 -11.27 -3.15
C ARG A 85 14.54 -9.86 -3.47
N VAL A 86 15.48 -8.92 -3.54
CA VAL A 86 15.25 -7.56 -4.00
C VAL A 86 15.50 -7.49 -5.51
N ARG A 87 14.68 -6.74 -6.22
CA ARG A 87 14.86 -6.40 -7.62
C ARG A 87 14.56 -4.92 -7.85
N PRO A 88 15.44 -4.14 -8.51
CA PRO A 88 15.11 -2.81 -8.95
C PRO A 88 13.94 -2.85 -9.94
N VAL A 89 13.02 -1.91 -9.82
CA VAL A 89 11.93 -1.68 -10.77
C VAL A 89 12.40 -0.59 -11.73
N ARG A 90 12.12 -0.78 -13.03
CA ARG A 90 12.52 0.12 -14.14
C ARG A 90 13.09 1.48 -13.74
N GLU A 91 14.35 1.75 -14.13
CA GLU A 91 14.98 3.10 -14.16
C GLU A 91 14.79 3.95 -12.88
N GLY A 92 15.07 3.38 -11.71
CA GLY A 92 15.02 4.13 -10.46
C GLY A 92 13.61 4.36 -9.88
N LEU A 93 12.57 3.74 -10.44
CA LEU A 93 11.19 3.85 -9.92
C LEU A 93 11.00 3.19 -8.55
N GLY A 94 11.95 2.37 -8.10
CA GLY A 94 11.94 1.74 -6.80
C GLY A 94 12.49 0.32 -6.77
N TYR A 95 12.22 -0.35 -5.68
CA TYR A 95 12.67 -1.70 -5.39
C TYR A 95 11.49 -2.59 -5.04
N ARG A 96 11.52 -3.82 -5.52
CA ARG A 96 10.51 -4.83 -5.25
C ARG A 96 11.10 -6.00 -4.51
N ILE A 97 10.51 -6.38 -3.39
CA ILE A 97 10.81 -7.61 -2.69
C ILE A 97 9.81 -8.67 -3.15
N TYR A 98 10.33 -9.82 -3.57
CA TYR A 98 9.51 -10.95 -3.97
C TYR A 98 10.05 -12.25 -3.38
N GLN A 99 9.17 -13.17 -3.05
CA GLN A 99 9.53 -14.55 -2.68
C GLN A 99 9.72 -15.36 -3.96
N VAL A 100 10.88 -16.02 -4.06
CA VAL A 100 11.16 -16.95 -5.17
C VAL A 100 10.30 -18.20 -4.97
N ARG A 101 9.43 -18.50 -5.92
CA ARG A 101 8.52 -19.66 -5.89
C ARG A 101 8.28 -20.19 -7.30
N LYS A 102 7.85 -21.47 -7.38
CA LYS A 102 7.29 -22.07 -8.61
C LYS A 102 5.77 -22.18 -8.46
N PRO A 103 4.97 -21.99 -9.52
CA PRO A 103 5.38 -21.63 -10.89
C PRO A 103 5.76 -20.14 -11.04
N GLU A 104 5.33 -19.25 -10.13
CA GLU A 104 5.55 -17.81 -10.21
C GLU A 104 6.06 -17.23 -8.89
N ASN A 105 6.93 -16.23 -9.00
CA ASN A 105 7.40 -15.46 -7.86
C ASN A 105 6.23 -14.71 -7.20
N ARG A 106 6.22 -14.71 -5.88
CA ARG A 106 5.21 -14.00 -5.11
C ARG A 106 5.70 -12.60 -4.75
N HIS A 107 5.00 -11.57 -5.21
CA HIS A 107 5.24 -10.19 -4.83
C HIS A 107 4.89 -9.97 -3.36
N LEU A 108 5.74 -9.26 -2.62
CA LEU A 108 5.57 -9.02 -1.19
C LEU A 108 5.52 -7.53 -0.85
N VAL A 109 6.51 -6.74 -1.31
CA VAL A 109 6.68 -5.34 -0.93
C VAL A 109 7.18 -4.53 -2.12
N ASP A 110 6.64 -3.33 -2.32
CA ASP A 110 7.19 -2.29 -3.19
C ASP A 110 7.75 -1.15 -2.33
N LEU A 111 9.02 -0.78 -2.57
CA LEU A 111 9.66 0.36 -1.94
C LEU A 111 9.91 1.44 -2.99
N ARG A 112 9.38 2.61 -2.74
CA ARG A 112 9.50 3.79 -3.60
C ARG A 112 10.52 4.76 -3.00
N PRO A 113 11.61 5.10 -3.74
CA PRO A 113 12.52 6.16 -3.32
C PRO A 113 11.82 7.52 -3.40
N VAL A 114 12.04 8.34 -2.40
CA VAL A 114 11.55 9.72 -2.33
C VAL A 114 12.68 10.61 -1.83
N ALA A 115 12.74 11.85 -2.31
CA ALA A 115 13.72 12.82 -1.82
C ALA A 115 13.40 13.30 -0.40
N GLU A 116 12.10 13.42 -0.11
CA GLU A 116 11.56 13.74 1.19
C GLU A 116 10.38 12.83 1.49
N LEU A 117 10.26 12.42 2.75
CA LEU A 117 9.13 11.60 3.18
C LEU A 117 7.81 12.37 3.05
N PRO A 118 6.75 11.74 2.53
CA PRO A 118 5.45 12.38 2.44
C PRO A 118 4.90 12.69 3.83
N PRO A 119 3.98 13.65 3.97
CA PRO A 119 3.29 13.92 5.22
C PRO A 119 2.71 12.64 5.83
N ALA A 120 3.18 12.31 7.04
CA ALA A 120 2.83 11.06 7.71
C ALA A 120 2.53 11.28 9.18
N LYS A 121 1.85 10.32 9.79
CA LYS A 121 1.64 10.25 11.24
C LYS A 121 1.77 8.82 11.74
N HIS A 122 2.08 8.64 13.01
CA HIS A 122 2.15 7.33 13.61
C HIS A 122 0.75 6.72 13.81
N VAL A 123 0.53 5.53 13.27
CA VAL A 123 -0.61 4.68 13.54
C VAL A 123 -0.07 3.35 14.06
N LYS A 124 -0.39 2.98 15.31
CA LYS A 124 0.16 1.77 15.96
C LYS A 124 1.70 1.67 15.88
N LYS A 125 2.39 2.82 16.04
CA LYS A 125 3.87 2.95 15.96
C LYS A 125 4.46 2.78 14.55
N VAL A 126 3.67 2.74 13.48
CA VAL A 126 4.14 2.75 12.10
C VAL A 126 3.84 4.13 11.51
N LEU A 127 4.80 4.72 10.79
CA LEU A 127 4.55 5.94 10.02
C LEU A 127 3.66 5.61 8.82
N VAL A 128 2.50 6.25 8.76
CA VAL A 128 1.51 6.08 7.70
C VAL A 128 1.22 7.45 7.07
N VAL A 129 1.17 7.54 5.76
CA VAL A 129 0.78 8.79 5.08
C VAL A 129 -0.49 9.36 5.69
N THR A 130 -0.57 10.68 5.81
CA THR A 130 -1.78 11.35 6.34
C THR A 130 -2.99 11.07 5.46
N PRO A 131 -4.23 11.08 6.01
CA PRO A 131 -5.43 10.86 5.22
C PRO A 131 -5.57 11.78 3.99
N PRO A 132 -5.26 13.11 4.06
CA PRO A 132 -5.28 13.95 2.86
C PRO A 132 -4.30 13.51 1.77
N GLU A 133 -3.08 13.12 2.15
CA GLU A 133 -2.07 12.62 1.22
C GLU A 133 -2.52 11.30 0.58
N LEU A 134 -3.07 10.39 1.40
CA LEU A 134 -3.56 9.10 0.94
C LEU A 134 -4.73 9.25 -0.05
N ILE A 135 -5.70 10.11 0.27
CA ILE A 135 -6.85 10.39 -0.61
C ILE A 135 -6.35 11.00 -1.92
N ALA A 136 -5.48 12.02 -1.88
CA ALA A 136 -4.92 12.65 -3.08
C ALA A 136 -4.21 11.62 -3.97
N GLY A 137 -3.36 10.77 -3.39
CA GLY A 137 -2.69 9.68 -4.10
C GLY A 137 -3.65 8.67 -4.72
N LYS A 138 -4.77 8.35 -4.04
CA LYS A 138 -5.81 7.44 -4.55
C LYS A 138 -6.61 8.07 -5.69
N VAL A 139 -6.94 9.36 -5.62
CA VAL A 139 -7.59 10.08 -6.74
C VAL A 139 -6.71 10.02 -7.99
N ALA A 140 -5.45 10.37 -7.87
CA ALA A 140 -4.50 10.31 -8.99
C ALA A 140 -4.36 8.88 -9.56
N ALA A 141 -4.30 7.86 -8.69
CA ALA A 141 -4.22 6.46 -9.11
C ALA A 141 -5.50 6.01 -9.83
N TRP A 142 -6.66 6.35 -9.31
CA TRP A 142 -7.97 6.02 -9.89
C TRP A 142 -8.13 6.63 -11.29
N VAL A 143 -7.81 7.91 -11.44
CA VAL A 143 -7.87 8.60 -12.75
C VAL A 143 -6.94 7.92 -13.75
N ARG A 144 -5.68 7.67 -13.39
CA ARG A 144 -4.69 7.02 -14.26
C ARG A 144 -5.08 5.61 -14.67
N ARG A 145 -5.90 4.94 -13.87
CA ARG A 145 -6.33 3.55 -14.09
C ARG A 145 -7.76 3.44 -14.61
N ARG A 146 -8.41 4.54 -15.00
CA ARG A 146 -9.75 4.50 -15.60
C ARG A 146 -9.80 3.46 -16.72
N GLY A 147 -10.85 2.63 -16.74
CA GLY A 147 -11.01 1.52 -17.69
C GLY A 147 -10.20 0.25 -17.38
N LYS A 148 -9.44 0.21 -16.29
CA LYS A 148 -8.72 -1.00 -15.85
C LYS A 148 -9.37 -1.59 -14.60
N PRO A 149 -9.36 -2.93 -14.41
CA PRO A 149 -9.96 -3.57 -13.21
C PRO A 149 -9.48 -2.97 -11.87
N LYS A 150 -8.22 -2.56 -11.78
CA LYS A 150 -7.64 -1.98 -10.56
C LYS A 150 -8.27 -0.61 -10.20
N ALA A 151 -8.93 0.07 -11.12
CA ALA A 151 -9.66 1.31 -10.83
C ALA A 151 -10.82 1.09 -9.85
N GLY A 152 -11.48 -0.07 -9.88
CA GLY A 152 -12.53 -0.43 -8.91
C GLY A 152 -12.01 -0.52 -7.48
N SER A 153 -10.80 -1.08 -7.29
CA SER A 153 -10.17 -1.12 -5.96
C SER A 153 -9.77 0.28 -5.47
N ASP A 154 -9.28 1.14 -6.36
CA ASP A 154 -8.93 2.52 -6.00
C ASP A 154 -10.19 3.33 -5.66
N TRP A 155 -11.31 3.12 -6.37
CA TRP A 155 -12.62 3.69 -6.06
C TRP A 155 -13.14 3.26 -4.69
N ARG A 156 -13.14 1.94 -4.40
CA ARG A 156 -13.54 1.42 -3.09
C ARG A 156 -12.72 2.03 -1.96
N ASP A 157 -11.39 2.09 -2.12
CA ASP A 157 -10.49 2.69 -1.13
C ASP A 157 -10.84 4.19 -0.91
N LEU A 158 -11.14 4.93 -1.97
CA LEU A 158 -11.59 6.34 -1.89
C LEU A 158 -12.92 6.48 -1.16
N ALA A 159 -13.91 5.67 -1.53
CA ALA A 159 -15.25 5.73 -0.92
C ALA A 159 -15.16 5.50 0.60
N ILE A 160 -14.48 4.44 1.03
CA ILE A 160 -14.31 4.12 2.45
C ILE A 160 -13.52 5.21 3.20
N LEU A 161 -12.46 5.77 2.59
CA LEU A 161 -11.71 6.88 3.19
C LEU A 161 -12.58 8.12 3.35
N LEU A 162 -13.42 8.46 2.37
CA LEU A 162 -14.31 9.62 2.43
C LEU A 162 -15.47 9.42 3.39
N LEU A 163 -15.93 8.20 3.60
CA LEU A 163 -16.89 7.86 4.67
C LEU A 163 -16.22 7.92 6.06
N THR A 164 -14.94 7.54 6.16
CA THR A 164 -14.18 7.58 7.43
C THR A 164 -13.78 9.01 7.82
N PHE A 165 -13.51 9.87 6.84
CA PHE A 165 -13.06 11.25 7.00
C PHE A 165 -13.97 12.21 6.22
N PRO A 166 -15.26 12.34 6.56
CA PRO A 166 -16.21 13.15 5.80
C PRO A 166 -15.82 14.63 5.76
N GLU A 167 -15.09 15.11 6.75
CA GLU A 167 -14.57 16.48 6.82
C GLU A 167 -13.54 16.79 5.73
N LEU A 168 -12.91 15.77 5.12
CA LEU A 168 -11.96 15.91 4.01
C LEU A 168 -12.64 15.98 2.64
N LYS A 169 -13.93 15.64 2.55
CA LYS A 169 -14.72 15.67 1.31
C LYS A 169 -15.17 17.08 0.96
N ARG A 170 -14.23 17.92 0.54
CA ARG A 170 -14.46 19.34 0.17
C ARG A 170 -13.67 19.69 -1.09
N GLU A 171 -14.23 20.54 -1.94
CA GLU A 171 -13.53 20.99 -3.15
C GLU A 171 -12.21 21.67 -2.84
N GLU A 172 -12.19 22.57 -1.86
CA GLU A 172 -11.01 23.25 -1.35
C GLU A 172 -10.67 22.74 0.05
N GLY A 173 -9.38 22.62 0.34
CA GLY A 173 -8.88 22.14 1.64
C GLY A 173 -7.75 21.13 1.52
N PRO A 174 -7.47 20.38 2.60
CA PRO A 174 -6.22 19.60 2.70
C PRO A 174 -5.97 18.60 1.55
N VAL A 175 -7.00 17.98 0.99
CA VAL A 175 -6.84 17.06 -0.15
C VAL A 175 -6.49 17.82 -1.42
N MET A 176 -7.19 18.93 -1.71
CA MET A 176 -6.90 19.77 -2.86
C MET A 176 -5.48 20.36 -2.78
N ASP A 177 -5.04 20.77 -1.58
CA ASP A 177 -3.68 21.28 -1.35
C ASP A 177 -2.64 20.21 -1.67
N ARG A 178 -2.87 18.95 -1.30
CA ARG A 178 -1.98 17.84 -1.63
C ARG A 178 -1.98 17.51 -3.12
N LEU A 179 -3.14 17.56 -3.78
CA LEU A 179 -3.24 17.39 -5.24
C LEU A 179 -2.41 18.46 -5.97
N ARG A 180 -2.53 19.73 -5.57
CA ARG A 180 -1.75 20.84 -6.14
C ARG A 180 -0.26 20.67 -5.88
N ALA A 181 0.13 20.36 -4.66
CA ALA A 181 1.52 20.15 -4.26
C ALA A 181 2.18 18.98 -5.03
N SER A 182 1.40 17.93 -5.36
CA SER A 182 1.88 16.80 -6.16
C SER A 182 1.94 17.07 -7.67
N GLY A 183 1.54 18.26 -8.13
CA GLY A 183 1.48 18.60 -9.55
C GLY A 183 0.36 17.87 -10.29
N ALA A 184 -0.77 17.56 -9.61
CA ALA A 184 -1.89 16.90 -10.23
C ALA A 184 -2.41 17.68 -11.45
N ASP A 185 -2.64 17.00 -12.54
CA ASP A 185 -3.15 17.59 -13.76
C ASP A 185 -4.65 17.98 -13.65
N ARG A 186 -5.14 18.68 -14.69
CA ARG A 186 -6.54 19.13 -14.71
C ARG A 186 -7.55 17.99 -14.63
N SER A 187 -7.23 16.82 -15.16
CA SER A 187 -8.13 15.65 -15.14
C SER A 187 -8.29 15.08 -13.73
N VAL A 188 -7.22 15.07 -12.95
CA VAL A 188 -7.22 14.63 -11.55
C VAL A 188 -7.99 15.64 -10.68
N ILE A 189 -7.76 16.95 -10.89
CA ILE A 189 -8.49 18.00 -10.17
C ILE A 189 -10.01 17.95 -10.48
N ALA A 190 -10.39 17.78 -11.75
CA ALA A 190 -11.78 17.64 -12.14
C ALA A 190 -12.43 16.39 -11.50
N ALA A 191 -11.74 15.27 -11.53
CA ALA A 191 -12.19 14.03 -10.91
C ALA A 191 -12.37 14.17 -9.38
N TRP A 192 -11.50 14.93 -8.70
CA TRP A 192 -11.70 15.24 -7.28
C TRP A 192 -12.99 16.03 -7.04
N LYS A 193 -13.26 17.07 -7.84
CA LYS A 193 -14.49 17.85 -7.74
C LYS A 193 -15.73 17.01 -8.01
N GLU A 194 -15.69 16.13 -9.02
CA GLU A 194 -16.78 15.17 -9.29
C GLU A 194 -17.03 14.26 -8.07
N LEU A 195 -15.96 13.73 -7.44
CA LEU A 195 -16.03 12.89 -6.24
C LEU A 195 -16.65 13.64 -5.04
N VAL A 196 -16.27 14.90 -4.85
CA VAL A 196 -16.82 15.73 -3.77
C VAL A 196 -18.32 15.96 -3.95
N ALA A 197 -18.76 16.20 -5.18
CA ALA A 197 -20.18 16.41 -5.51
C ALA A 197 -21.02 15.11 -5.46
N GLN A 198 -20.38 13.94 -5.61
CA GLN A 198 -21.08 12.66 -5.61
C GLN A 198 -21.47 12.25 -4.17
N GLU A 199 -22.70 11.79 -3.97
CA GLU A 199 -23.11 11.14 -2.73
C GLU A 199 -22.43 9.77 -2.63
N ILE A 200 -21.83 9.46 -1.48
CA ILE A 200 -21.22 8.17 -1.18
C ILE A 200 -21.98 7.59 0.01
N LEU A 201 -22.67 6.49 -0.23
CA LEU A 201 -23.42 5.76 0.80
C LEU A 201 -22.58 4.60 1.32
N PRO A 202 -22.65 4.29 2.63
CA PRO A 202 -22.08 3.04 3.16
C PRO A 202 -22.75 1.83 2.50
N GLU A 203 -22.04 0.69 2.46
CA GLU A 203 -22.67 -0.56 2.07
C GLU A 203 -23.77 -0.91 3.10
N ASP A 204 -24.97 -1.22 2.61
CA ASP A 204 -26.06 -1.73 3.43
C ASP A 204 -25.85 -3.25 3.54
N GLU A 205 -25.52 -3.73 4.75
CA GLU A 205 -25.27 -5.15 5.01
C GLU A 205 -26.50 -6.01 4.71
N ASP A 206 -27.71 -5.43 4.75
CA ASP A 206 -28.97 -6.14 4.53
C ASP A 206 -29.51 -6.01 3.08
N ALA A 207 -28.95 -5.16 2.26
CA ALA A 207 -29.44 -4.90 0.89
C ALA A 207 -29.20 -6.06 -0.11
N GLY A 208 -28.60 -7.14 0.31
CA GLY A 208 -28.27 -8.32 -0.51
C GLY A 208 -29.16 -9.56 -0.29
N PHE A 209 -30.21 -9.46 0.52
CA PHE A 209 -31.13 -10.56 0.80
C PHE A 209 -32.51 -10.31 0.24
#